data_8910dda3836962599631af4a5b658d64
#
_entry.id   8910dda3836962599631af4a5b658d64
#
_cell.length_a   1.000
_cell.length_b   1.000
_cell.length_c   1.000
_cell.angle_alpha   90.00
_cell.angle_beta   90.00
_cell.angle_gamma   90.00
#
_symmetry.space_group_name_H-M   'P 1'
#
loop_
_entity.id
_entity.type
_entity.pdbx_description
1 polymer ?
#
loop_
_entity_poly.entity_id
_entity_poly.type
_entity_poly.pdbx_seq_one_letter_code
_entity_poly.pdbx_strand_id
1 'polypeptide(L)'
;MSMDHKAFLFDTKKFHAEIEPVMKDSIRNTEVAHRYICGHLEELLSPYTGEPLEECWEEEFDELTLQVYFDILLTACYDVEEDCGLGEMWDAVNEVIKSLDVFEEGEVPVLGRKVEIDDVTVDPGMEGLGIVESNEVADMLTTLQENRDNAENAEPDDLLYEAEPDEWMEAYDSLCNLYEEAKQQEKGILFTF
;
A
#
# COMPACT_ATOMS: atom_id res chain seq x y z
N MET A 1 -7.65 12.92 13.82
CA MET A 1 -6.44 12.66 13.03
C MET A 1 -6.95 12.34 11.64
N SER A 2 -6.59 13.10 10.62
CA SER A 2 -6.96 12.79 9.25
C SER A 2 -6.22 11.50 8.86
N MET A 3 -6.93 10.52 8.34
CA MET A 3 -6.32 9.30 7.77
C MET A 3 -6.03 9.61 6.31
N ASP A 4 -4.80 9.93 6.02
CA ASP A 4 -4.35 10.31 4.69
C ASP A 4 -3.87 9.06 3.94
N HIS A 5 -4.72 8.57 3.05
CA HIS A 5 -4.47 7.34 2.29
C HIS A 5 -3.34 7.53 1.29
N LYS A 6 -2.36 6.67 1.37
CA LYS A 6 -1.20 6.59 0.49
C LYS A 6 -1.22 5.33 -0.35
N ALA A 7 -0.68 5.42 -1.54
CA ALA A 7 -0.56 4.28 -2.44
C ALA A 7 0.74 4.35 -3.25
N PHE A 8 1.38 3.20 -3.41
CA PHE A 8 2.67 3.09 -4.09
C PHE A 8 2.68 1.92 -5.06
N LEU A 9 3.37 2.08 -6.18
CA LEU A 9 3.68 0.95 -7.06
C LEU A 9 4.62 -0.01 -6.32
N PHE A 10 4.22 -1.27 -6.19
CA PHE A 10 4.89 -2.23 -5.32
C PHE A 10 5.42 -3.44 -6.11
N ASP A 11 6.71 -3.73 -5.98
CA ASP A 11 7.31 -4.90 -6.60
C ASP A 11 6.99 -6.17 -5.82
N THR A 12 5.81 -6.76 -6.07
CA THR A 12 5.37 -7.99 -5.40
C THR A 12 6.28 -9.18 -5.71
N LYS A 13 6.94 -9.20 -6.88
CA LYS A 13 7.88 -10.27 -7.25
C LYS A 13 9.13 -10.22 -6.36
N LYS A 14 9.71 -9.02 -6.19
CA LYS A 14 10.86 -8.82 -5.29
C LYS A 14 10.45 -9.08 -3.84
N PHE A 15 9.27 -8.60 -3.44
CA PHE A 15 8.73 -8.85 -2.10
C PHE A 15 8.72 -10.33 -1.76
N HIS A 16 8.04 -11.16 -2.55
CA HIS A 16 7.93 -12.60 -2.29
C HIS A 16 9.26 -13.37 -2.42
N ALA A 17 10.13 -12.94 -3.35
CA ALA A 17 11.39 -13.65 -3.60
C ALA A 17 12.47 -13.33 -2.56
N GLU A 18 12.51 -12.10 -2.05
CA GLU A 18 13.66 -11.60 -1.27
C GLU A 18 13.24 -11.10 0.11
N ILE A 19 12.20 -10.28 0.21
CA ILE A 19 11.86 -9.55 1.44
C ILE A 19 11.02 -10.39 2.39
N GLU A 20 9.96 -11.03 1.91
CA GLU A 20 9.09 -11.88 2.73
C GLU A 20 9.85 -12.99 3.48
N PRO A 21 10.80 -13.71 2.86
CA PRO A 21 11.62 -14.69 3.59
C PRO A 21 12.44 -14.07 4.73
N VAL A 22 13.02 -12.87 4.52
CA VAL A 22 13.77 -12.14 5.55
C VAL A 22 12.84 -11.73 6.69
N MET A 23 11.67 -11.18 6.38
CA MET A 23 10.66 -10.82 7.36
C MET A 23 10.21 -12.01 8.19
N LYS A 24 9.93 -13.14 7.53
CA LYS A 24 9.52 -14.40 8.18
C LYS A 24 10.57 -14.92 9.18
N ASP A 25 11.82 -14.94 8.78
CA ASP A 25 12.91 -15.37 9.67
C ASP A 25 13.12 -14.38 10.83
N SER A 26 12.84 -13.08 10.59
CA SER A 26 12.98 -12.00 11.56
C SER A 26 11.94 -12.02 12.68
N ILE A 27 10.77 -12.62 12.46
CA ILE A 27 9.74 -12.81 13.51
C ILE A 27 10.33 -13.56 14.73
N ARG A 28 11.23 -14.50 14.49
CA ARG A 28 11.87 -15.29 15.54
C ARG A 28 13.18 -14.69 16.02
N ASN A 29 13.84 -13.89 15.20
CA ASN A 29 15.15 -13.32 15.49
C ASN A 29 15.38 -12.06 14.64
N THR A 30 15.15 -10.90 15.23
CA THR A 30 15.30 -9.59 14.57
C THR A 30 16.70 -9.30 14.02
N GLU A 31 17.74 -10.02 14.52
CA GLU A 31 19.10 -9.96 13.97
C GLU A 31 19.16 -10.32 12.48
N VAL A 32 18.18 -11.07 11.97
CA VAL A 32 18.11 -11.41 10.53
C VAL A 32 17.80 -10.15 9.72
N ALA A 33 16.75 -9.40 10.09
CA ALA A 33 16.42 -8.13 9.47
C ALA A 33 17.57 -7.12 9.61
N HIS A 34 18.09 -6.95 10.81
CA HIS A 34 19.21 -6.04 11.07
C HIS A 34 20.40 -6.31 10.15
N ARG A 35 20.82 -7.58 10.03
CA ARG A 35 21.92 -7.97 9.15
C ARG A 35 21.63 -7.73 7.68
N TYR A 36 20.39 -7.98 7.26
CA TYR A 36 19.97 -7.71 5.89
C TYR A 36 20.07 -6.21 5.60
N ILE A 37 19.51 -5.36 6.46
CA ILE A 37 19.56 -3.89 6.34
C ILE A 37 21.00 -3.41 6.27
N CYS A 38 21.87 -3.81 7.21
CA CYS A 38 23.28 -3.44 7.19
C CYS A 38 24.03 -3.86 5.91
N GLY A 39 23.55 -4.90 5.24
CA GLY A 39 24.13 -5.38 3.98
C GLY A 39 23.59 -4.69 2.73
N HIS A 40 22.50 -3.88 2.83
CA HIS A 40 21.76 -3.31 1.70
C HIS A 40 21.42 -1.82 1.90
N LEU A 41 22.21 -1.09 2.68
CA LEU A 41 21.96 0.34 3.02
C LEU A 41 21.76 1.23 1.78
N GLU A 42 22.46 0.93 0.68
CA GLU A 42 22.35 1.71 -0.57
C GLU A 42 21.03 1.45 -1.33
N GLU A 43 20.30 0.37 -0.99
CA GLU A 43 19.07 -0.06 -1.64
C GLU A 43 17.81 0.22 -0.80
N LEU A 44 18.01 0.58 0.46
CA LEU A 44 16.93 0.78 1.42
C LEU A 44 16.80 2.25 1.81
N LEU A 45 15.57 2.66 2.05
CA LEU A 45 15.24 4.03 2.42
C LEU A 45 14.70 4.08 3.86
N SER A 46 14.78 5.25 4.46
CA SER A 46 14.00 5.54 5.67
C SER A 46 12.52 5.60 5.29
N PRO A 47 11.64 4.77 5.88
CA PRO A 47 10.22 4.76 5.54
C PRO A 47 9.49 6.06 5.90
N TYR A 48 10.11 6.91 6.73
CA TYR A 48 9.52 8.16 7.19
C TYR A 48 10.00 9.40 6.42
N THR A 49 11.23 9.38 5.91
CA THR A 49 11.83 10.53 5.23
C THR A 49 12.07 10.29 3.74
N GLY A 50 12.08 9.03 3.28
CA GLY A 50 12.46 8.68 1.92
C GLY A 50 13.96 8.79 1.64
N GLU A 51 14.78 9.23 2.62
CA GLU A 51 16.21 9.35 2.44
C GLU A 51 16.92 7.99 2.49
N PRO A 52 18.04 7.79 1.75
CA PRO A 52 18.82 6.57 1.85
C PRO A 52 19.34 6.35 3.27
N LEU A 53 19.33 5.09 3.72
CA LEU A 53 19.86 4.75 5.04
C LEU A 53 21.37 4.96 5.13
N GLU A 54 21.83 5.54 6.22
CA GLU A 54 23.25 5.73 6.53
C GLU A 54 23.78 4.60 7.45
N GLU A 55 25.11 4.56 7.68
CA GLU A 55 25.73 3.57 8.58
C GLU A 55 25.19 3.64 10.03
N CYS A 56 24.64 4.79 10.43
CA CYS A 56 24.06 5.03 11.76
C CYS A 56 22.52 5.04 11.76
N TRP A 57 21.88 4.43 10.77
CA TRP A 57 20.43 4.42 10.58
C TRP A 57 19.61 4.06 11.84
N GLU A 58 20.20 3.26 12.73
CA GLU A 58 19.56 2.88 14.01
C GLU A 58 19.24 4.10 14.90
N GLU A 59 20.04 5.18 14.77
CA GLU A 59 19.87 6.41 15.57
C GLU A 59 18.66 7.25 15.09
N GLU A 60 18.08 6.94 13.92
CA GLU A 60 16.89 7.61 13.39
C GLU A 60 15.61 7.15 14.09
N PHE A 61 15.65 6.04 14.80
CA PHE A 61 14.48 5.41 15.41
C PHE A 61 14.60 5.38 16.93
N ASP A 62 13.55 5.78 17.63
CA ASP A 62 13.50 5.76 19.10
C ASP A 62 13.59 4.34 19.67
N GLU A 63 13.02 3.36 18.98
CA GLU A 63 13.02 1.95 19.34
C GLU A 63 13.01 1.07 18.08
N LEU A 64 13.92 0.13 17.99
CA LEU A 64 13.98 -0.85 16.89
C LEU A 64 13.03 -2.02 17.17
N THR A 65 11.76 -1.81 16.91
CA THR A 65 10.75 -2.87 16.98
C THR A 65 10.76 -3.74 15.73
N LEU A 66 10.09 -4.91 15.79
CA LEU A 66 9.89 -5.75 14.61
C LEU A 66 9.19 -4.99 13.47
N GLN A 67 8.24 -4.10 13.83
CA GLN A 67 7.54 -3.27 12.87
C GLN A 67 8.48 -2.31 12.13
N VAL A 68 9.36 -1.61 12.84
CA VAL A 68 10.36 -0.71 12.23
C VAL A 68 11.25 -1.48 11.25
N TYR A 69 11.69 -2.68 11.62
CA TYR A 69 12.45 -3.51 10.68
C TYR A 69 11.63 -3.85 9.42
N PHE A 70 10.34 -4.14 9.57
CA PHE A 70 9.47 -4.45 8.45
C PHE A 70 9.22 -3.22 7.57
N ASP A 71 9.01 -2.06 8.16
CA ASP A 71 8.84 -0.79 7.43
C ASP A 71 10.06 -0.50 6.55
N ILE A 72 11.27 -0.64 7.11
CA ILE A 72 12.53 -0.46 6.36
C ILE A 72 12.65 -1.50 5.24
N LEU A 73 12.42 -2.77 5.52
CA LEU A 73 12.56 -3.85 4.54
C LEU A 73 11.62 -3.68 3.34
N LEU A 74 10.41 -3.18 3.57
CA LEU A 74 9.43 -2.94 2.51
C LEU A 74 9.87 -1.86 1.53
N THR A 75 10.69 -0.89 1.96
CA THR A 75 11.21 0.18 1.06
C THR A 75 12.06 -0.38 -0.09
N ALA A 76 12.54 -1.63 0.01
CA ALA A 76 13.17 -2.32 -1.11
C ALA A 76 12.22 -2.54 -2.30
N CYS A 77 10.90 -2.47 -2.08
CA CYS A 77 9.88 -2.85 -3.05
C CYS A 77 9.05 -1.68 -3.59
N TYR A 78 9.17 -0.48 -3.01
CA TYR A 78 8.47 0.72 -3.46
C TYR A 78 9.31 1.97 -3.25
N ASP A 79 8.97 3.04 -3.95
CA ASP A 79 9.58 4.37 -3.76
C ASP A 79 8.70 5.19 -2.83
N VAL A 80 9.24 5.56 -1.67
CA VAL A 80 8.53 6.31 -0.62
C VAL A 80 8.13 7.71 -1.08
N GLU A 81 8.83 8.29 -2.07
CA GLU A 81 8.57 9.62 -2.59
C GLU A 81 7.47 9.62 -3.67
N GLU A 82 7.14 8.45 -4.26
CA GLU A 82 6.15 8.32 -5.34
C GLU A 82 4.75 7.94 -4.78
N ASP A 83 4.22 8.75 -3.87
CA ASP A 83 2.86 8.56 -3.35
C ASP A 83 1.80 8.93 -4.41
N CYS A 84 0.96 7.96 -4.74
CA CYS A 84 -0.17 8.08 -5.66
C CYS A 84 -1.51 7.84 -4.93
N GLY A 85 -1.58 8.05 -3.64
CA GLY A 85 -2.75 7.80 -2.81
C GLY A 85 -3.92 8.75 -3.09
N LEU A 86 -5.05 8.45 -2.49
CA LEU A 86 -6.30 9.20 -2.67
C LEU A 86 -6.50 10.30 -1.61
N GLY A 87 -5.53 10.43 -0.67
CA GLY A 87 -5.70 11.35 0.44
C GLY A 87 -6.98 11.08 1.23
N GLU A 88 -7.72 12.11 1.60
CA GLU A 88 -8.99 11.99 2.33
C GLU A 88 -10.15 11.44 1.48
N MET A 89 -10.04 11.46 0.15
CA MET A 89 -11.10 10.96 -0.74
C MET A 89 -11.19 9.43 -0.81
N TRP A 90 -10.26 8.71 -0.20
CA TRP A 90 -10.23 7.25 -0.17
C TRP A 90 -11.53 6.63 0.37
N ASP A 91 -12.10 7.24 1.41
CA ASP A 91 -13.31 6.74 2.05
C ASP A 91 -14.51 6.80 1.09
N ALA A 92 -14.71 7.94 0.45
CA ALA A 92 -15.79 8.10 -0.52
C ALA A 92 -15.63 7.13 -1.70
N VAL A 93 -14.43 6.99 -2.25
CA VAL A 93 -14.15 6.03 -3.34
C VAL A 93 -14.39 4.59 -2.89
N ASN A 94 -13.96 4.24 -1.68
CA ASN A 94 -14.18 2.91 -1.11
C ASN A 94 -15.67 2.59 -0.95
N GLU A 95 -16.45 3.51 -0.38
CA GLU A 95 -17.90 3.32 -0.22
C GLU A 95 -18.63 3.28 -1.57
N VAL A 96 -18.23 4.09 -2.55
CA VAL A 96 -18.74 4.00 -3.92
C VAL A 96 -18.48 2.61 -4.50
N ILE A 97 -17.24 2.12 -4.46
CA ILE A 97 -16.87 0.79 -4.99
C ILE A 97 -17.63 -0.33 -4.28
N LYS A 98 -17.74 -0.28 -2.95
CA LYS A 98 -18.52 -1.25 -2.17
C LYS A 98 -20.00 -1.25 -2.57
N SER A 99 -20.58 -0.08 -2.82
CA SER A 99 -21.97 0.05 -3.22
C SER A 99 -22.29 -0.58 -4.59
N LEU A 100 -21.29 -0.70 -5.46
CA LEU A 100 -21.42 -1.32 -6.78
C LEU A 100 -21.57 -2.87 -6.71
N ASP A 101 -21.11 -3.49 -5.62
CA ASP A 101 -21.17 -4.95 -5.39
C ASP A 101 -20.57 -5.78 -6.56
N VAL A 102 -19.48 -5.27 -7.15
CA VAL A 102 -18.82 -5.87 -8.32
C VAL A 102 -17.51 -6.59 -7.97
N PHE A 103 -17.01 -6.41 -6.75
CA PHE A 103 -15.85 -7.11 -6.23
C PHE A 103 -16.28 -8.06 -5.10
N GLU A 104 -15.67 -9.24 -5.02
CA GLU A 104 -15.90 -10.21 -3.95
C GLU A 104 -15.59 -9.61 -2.57
N GLU A 105 -14.51 -8.81 -2.50
CA GLU A 105 -14.13 -8.01 -1.35
C GLU A 105 -14.07 -6.53 -1.80
N GLY A 106 -15.14 -5.79 -1.55
CA GLY A 106 -15.35 -4.44 -2.11
C GLY A 106 -14.32 -3.40 -1.69
N GLU A 107 -13.63 -3.60 -0.57
CA GLU A 107 -12.59 -2.68 -0.07
C GLU A 107 -11.20 -2.91 -0.68
N VAL A 108 -10.95 -4.10 -1.26
CA VAL A 108 -9.62 -4.46 -1.78
C VAL A 108 -9.10 -3.50 -2.86
N PRO A 109 -9.91 -2.97 -3.78
CA PRO A 109 -9.41 -2.03 -4.78
C PRO A 109 -8.81 -0.73 -4.22
N VAL A 110 -9.19 -0.35 -3.01
CA VAL A 110 -8.73 0.90 -2.35
C VAL A 110 -7.77 0.63 -1.19
N LEU A 111 -8.00 -0.47 -0.47
CA LEU A 111 -7.24 -0.75 0.77
C LEU A 111 -6.27 -1.93 0.62
N GLY A 112 -6.37 -2.71 -0.47
CA GLY A 112 -5.60 -3.94 -0.63
C GLY A 112 -6.01 -5.04 0.36
N ARG A 113 -5.30 -6.16 0.28
CA ARG A 113 -5.44 -7.26 1.26
C ARG A 113 -4.34 -7.17 2.30
N LYS A 114 -4.72 -7.39 3.56
CA LYS A 114 -3.76 -7.47 4.67
C LYS A 114 -2.71 -8.54 4.41
N VAL A 115 -1.47 -8.20 4.73
CA VAL A 115 -0.35 -9.13 4.61
C VAL A 115 -0.08 -9.78 5.96
N GLU A 116 -0.14 -11.10 6.02
CA GLU A 116 0.15 -11.89 7.21
C GLU A 116 1.33 -12.83 6.94
N ILE A 117 2.33 -12.79 7.80
CA ILE A 117 3.51 -13.65 7.73
C ILE A 117 3.60 -14.42 9.05
N ASP A 118 3.41 -15.75 9.02
CA ASP A 118 3.46 -16.61 10.22
C ASP A 118 2.64 -16.07 11.41
N ASP A 119 1.37 -15.70 11.17
CA ASP A 119 0.43 -15.12 12.14
C ASP A 119 0.79 -13.69 12.65
N VAL A 120 1.76 -13.02 12.03
CA VAL A 120 2.08 -11.61 12.27
C VAL A 120 1.54 -10.77 11.12
N THR A 121 0.66 -9.83 11.45
CA THR A 121 0.18 -8.85 10.46
C THR A 121 1.29 -7.86 10.17
N VAL A 122 1.62 -7.71 8.90
CA VAL A 122 2.52 -6.66 8.44
C VAL A 122 1.72 -5.37 8.33
N ASP A 123 2.11 -4.36 9.07
CA ASP A 123 1.37 -3.10 9.16
C ASP A 123 2.36 -1.95 9.36
N PRO A 124 2.99 -1.48 8.25
CA PRO A 124 3.91 -0.36 8.28
C PRO A 124 3.28 0.87 8.95
N GLY A 125 4.04 1.49 9.82
CA GLY A 125 3.59 2.65 10.56
C GLY A 125 2.46 2.38 11.56
N MET A 126 1.96 1.14 11.67
CA MET A 126 0.80 0.75 12.50
C MET A 126 -0.49 1.52 12.15
N GLU A 127 -0.65 1.87 10.88
CA GLU A 127 -1.79 2.66 10.37
C GLU A 127 -2.67 1.91 9.37
N GLY A 128 -2.35 0.65 9.12
CA GLY A 128 -3.01 -0.21 8.14
C GLY A 128 -2.18 -0.36 6.87
N LEU A 129 -2.03 -1.61 6.44
CA LEU A 129 -1.36 -1.92 5.18
C LEU A 129 -2.13 -2.98 4.42
N GLY A 130 -2.29 -2.74 3.12
CA GLY A 130 -2.80 -3.73 2.20
C GLY A 130 -2.02 -3.78 0.91
N ILE A 131 -1.99 -4.95 0.29
CA ILE A 131 -1.33 -5.16 -1.00
C ILE A 131 -2.33 -5.72 -2.00
N VAL A 132 -2.27 -5.19 -3.23
CA VAL A 132 -2.85 -5.81 -4.42
C VAL A 132 -1.72 -6.45 -5.22
N GLU A 133 -1.84 -7.74 -5.47
CA GLU A 133 -0.83 -8.49 -6.20
C GLU A 133 -0.77 -8.11 -7.69
N SER A 134 0.42 -8.13 -8.28
CA SER A 134 0.62 -7.74 -9.67
C SER A 134 -0.21 -8.55 -10.68
N ASN A 135 -0.54 -9.80 -10.36
CA ASN A 135 -1.38 -10.65 -11.21
C ASN A 135 -2.89 -10.33 -11.12
N GLU A 136 -3.34 -9.56 -10.14
CA GLU A 136 -4.74 -9.15 -9.95
C GLU A 136 -5.03 -7.76 -10.55
N VAL A 137 -4.00 -6.94 -10.70
CA VAL A 137 -4.10 -5.53 -11.16
C VAL A 137 -4.90 -5.38 -12.44
N ALA A 138 -4.65 -6.24 -13.43
CA ALA A 138 -5.31 -6.13 -14.74
C ALA A 138 -6.82 -6.39 -14.68
N ASP A 139 -7.24 -7.36 -13.88
CA ASP A 139 -8.66 -7.72 -13.73
C ASP A 139 -9.38 -6.66 -12.89
N MET A 140 -8.76 -6.16 -11.83
CA MET A 140 -9.30 -5.05 -11.03
C MET A 140 -9.47 -3.79 -11.85
N LEU A 141 -8.46 -3.40 -12.63
CA LEU A 141 -8.54 -2.25 -13.53
C LEU A 141 -9.72 -2.40 -14.51
N THR A 142 -9.88 -3.57 -15.12
CA THR A 142 -10.97 -3.82 -16.06
C THR A 142 -12.32 -3.63 -15.37
N THR A 143 -12.50 -4.20 -14.19
CA THR A 143 -13.74 -4.07 -13.41
C THR A 143 -14.01 -2.62 -13.02
N LEU A 144 -13.00 -1.88 -12.57
CA LEU A 144 -13.13 -0.45 -12.26
C LEU A 144 -13.57 0.35 -13.50
N GLN A 145 -12.90 0.17 -14.63
CA GLN A 145 -13.20 0.90 -15.86
C GLN A 145 -14.59 0.57 -16.41
N GLU A 146 -15.03 -0.68 -16.38
CA GLU A 146 -16.37 -1.10 -16.82
C GLU A 146 -17.50 -0.54 -15.95
N ASN A 147 -17.22 -0.21 -14.69
CA ASN A 147 -18.21 0.30 -13.75
C ASN A 147 -18.10 1.81 -13.47
N ARG A 148 -17.27 2.52 -14.21
CA ARG A 148 -17.08 3.97 -14.02
C ARG A 148 -18.38 4.78 -14.10
N ASP A 149 -19.22 4.48 -15.10
CA ASP A 149 -20.52 5.18 -15.27
C ASP A 149 -21.50 4.86 -14.12
N ASN A 150 -21.40 3.67 -13.54
CA ASN A 150 -22.19 3.30 -12.36
C ASN A 150 -21.66 4.04 -11.12
N ALA A 151 -20.35 4.20 -10.98
CA ALA A 151 -19.74 4.96 -9.89
C ALA A 151 -20.15 6.43 -9.89
N GLU A 152 -20.26 7.05 -11.07
CA GLU A 152 -20.74 8.43 -11.22
C GLU A 152 -22.18 8.64 -10.71
N ASN A 153 -23.00 7.60 -10.76
CA ASN A 153 -24.40 7.62 -10.32
C ASN A 153 -24.60 6.96 -8.93
N ALA A 154 -23.52 6.64 -8.23
CA ALA A 154 -23.59 6.06 -6.90
C ALA A 154 -24.02 7.12 -5.87
N GLU A 155 -24.71 6.67 -4.84
CA GLU A 155 -25.09 7.47 -3.68
C GLU A 155 -24.50 6.78 -2.44
N PRO A 156 -23.20 7.00 -2.13
CA PRO A 156 -22.58 6.35 -0.98
C PRO A 156 -23.18 6.86 0.32
N ASP A 157 -23.42 5.95 1.25
CA ASP A 157 -23.94 6.24 2.58
C ASP A 157 -22.79 6.27 3.59
N ASP A 158 -22.97 6.99 4.70
CA ASP A 158 -22.10 6.97 5.89
C ASP A 158 -20.61 7.34 5.64
N LEU A 159 -20.36 8.33 4.78
CA LEU A 159 -19.01 8.84 4.52
C LEU A 159 -18.35 9.40 5.78
N LEU A 160 -17.07 9.09 5.99
CA LEU A 160 -16.24 9.67 7.06
C LEU A 160 -15.95 11.15 6.80
N TYR A 161 -15.84 11.53 5.53
CA TYR A 161 -15.59 12.89 5.06
C TYR A 161 -16.69 13.33 4.11
N GLU A 162 -17.13 14.58 4.23
CA GLU A 162 -18.05 15.16 3.26
C GLU A 162 -17.36 15.27 1.89
N ALA A 163 -17.96 14.69 0.86
CA ALA A 163 -17.44 14.72 -0.50
C ALA A 163 -18.57 14.90 -1.51
N GLU A 164 -18.32 15.71 -2.54
CA GLU A 164 -19.25 15.92 -3.64
C GLU A 164 -18.98 14.92 -4.79
N PRO A 165 -19.97 14.58 -5.63
CA PRO A 165 -19.81 13.60 -6.71
C PRO A 165 -18.61 13.83 -7.63
N ASP A 166 -18.30 15.05 -7.97
CA ASP A 166 -17.16 15.43 -8.82
C ASP A 166 -15.82 15.18 -8.11
N GLU A 167 -15.74 15.34 -6.79
CA GLU A 167 -14.52 15.11 -6.01
C GLU A 167 -14.17 13.62 -5.93
N TRP A 168 -15.14 12.76 -5.57
CA TRP A 168 -14.83 11.31 -5.53
C TRP A 168 -14.65 10.71 -6.93
N MET A 169 -15.27 11.27 -7.98
CA MET A 169 -15.03 10.80 -9.35
C MET A 169 -13.64 11.15 -9.85
N GLU A 170 -13.10 12.32 -9.49
CA GLU A 170 -11.71 12.68 -9.76
C GLU A 170 -10.76 11.71 -9.05
N ALA A 171 -11.04 11.36 -7.79
CA ALA A 171 -10.28 10.38 -7.04
C ALA A 171 -10.43 8.94 -7.59
N TYR A 172 -11.64 8.56 -8.05
CA TYR A 172 -11.88 7.29 -8.72
C TYR A 172 -11.07 7.16 -10.02
N ASP A 173 -11.04 8.22 -10.83
CA ASP A 173 -10.22 8.26 -12.04
C ASP A 173 -8.72 8.20 -11.71
N SER A 174 -8.29 8.83 -10.61
CA SER A 174 -6.91 8.73 -10.09
C SER A 174 -6.56 7.30 -9.67
N LEU A 175 -7.48 6.60 -9.02
CA LEU A 175 -7.31 5.18 -8.71
C LEU A 175 -7.16 4.33 -9.97
N CYS A 176 -8.00 4.55 -10.99
CA CYS A 176 -7.88 3.85 -12.27
C CYS A 176 -6.52 4.10 -12.94
N ASN A 177 -6.00 5.34 -12.88
CA ASN A 177 -4.69 5.68 -13.42
C ASN A 177 -3.56 4.95 -12.67
N LEU A 178 -3.63 4.84 -11.35
CA LEU A 178 -2.69 4.07 -10.54
C LEU A 178 -2.66 2.59 -10.96
N TYR A 179 -3.84 1.97 -11.13
CA TYR A 179 -3.93 0.59 -11.60
C TYR A 179 -3.41 0.42 -13.03
N GLU A 180 -3.63 1.41 -13.90
CA GLU A 180 -3.09 1.38 -15.28
C GLU A 180 -1.56 1.44 -15.27
N GLU A 181 -0.97 2.29 -14.43
CA GLU A 181 0.47 2.39 -14.27
C GLU A 181 1.07 1.12 -13.68
N ALA A 182 0.46 0.56 -12.63
CA ALA A 182 0.85 -0.70 -12.03
C ALA A 182 0.85 -1.85 -13.07
N LYS A 183 -0.20 -1.91 -13.92
CA LYS A 183 -0.29 -2.86 -15.01
C LYS A 183 0.82 -2.68 -16.05
N GLN A 184 1.11 -1.44 -16.45
CA GLN A 184 2.15 -1.14 -17.44
C GLN A 184 3.55 -1.51 -16.95
N GLN A 185 3.79 -1.36 -15.64
CA GLN A 185 5.07 -1.68 -15.01
C GLN A 185 5.15 -3.12 -14.48
N GLU A 186 4.09 -3.92 -14.64
CA GLU A 186 3.97 -5.29 -14.08
C GLU A 186 4.17 -5.33 -12.55
N LYS A 187 3.78 -4.28 -11.85
CA LYS A 187 3.82 -4.15 -10.40
C LYS A 187 2.46 -4.41 -9.76
N GLY A 188 2.46 -4.70 -8.47
CA GLY A 188 1.29 -4.60 -7.60
C GLY A 188 1.16 -3.19 -7.04
N ILE A 189 0.30 -3.04 -6.04
CA ILE A 189 0.07 -1.77 -5.35
C ILE A 189 0.12 -2.03 -3.84
N LEU A 190 0.83 -1.16 -3.13
CA LEU A 190 0.83 -1.08 -1.67
C LEU A 190 -0.04 0.09 -1.26
N PHE A 191 -0.97 -0.13 -0.34
CA PHE A 191 -1.80 0.89 0.29
C PHE A 191 -1.47 1.01 1.78
N THR A 192 -1.44 2.25 2.30
CA THR A 192 -1.22 2.56 3.72
C THR A 192 -1.79 3.93 4.06
N PHE A 193 -1.66 4.36 5.31
CA PHE A 193 -2.11 5.66 5.80
C PHE A 193 -0.97 6.45 6.45
#